data_16db0510c4a7ab27685841067f251f0e
#
_entry.id   16db0510c4a7ab27685841067f251f0e
#
_cell.length_a   1.000
_cell.length_b   1.000
_cell.length_c   1.000
_cell.angle_alpha   90.00
_cell.angle_beta   90.00
_cell.angle_gamma   90.00
#
_symmetry.space_group_name_H-M   'P 1'
#
loop_
_entity.id
_entity.type
_entity.pdbx_description
1 polymer ?
#
loop_
_entity_poly.entity_id
_entity_poly.type
_entity_poly.pdbx_seq_one_letter_code
_entity_poly.pdbx_strand_id
1 'polypeptide(L)'
;MKTGTKIAAVIALAVCVCTSGAAGCGNENTNEKNSTAGTQASNAAESTENTASSSETQSTEEPDTTSEAEKPVIEPVSIKENAKVSYLGPAGTYTEEAAKLFFGEDCELSPQETVDDAIAELNAGNADYAVIPQENTIGGAVTNYVDALIAQEDVFVTGEVVLPISQTLMGVKGATLDDIKTVCSHAQGIAQSEKWRSENLPDAVTEEKDSTAAAAGFVAEKGDKSYAAIAAPGAAELYGLEVLAENVQISMENKTRFYVLSKTKAEGAHTNAVFTAKCPANKVDDLIVDIHDSGLELTAIHARPEGSYLGSYNYIIEVEDADGITEEQINSADVAEGVRFLGCFDVTQK
;
A
#
# COMPACT_ATOMS: atom_id res chain seq x y z
N MET A 1 -41.42 36.83 -6.38
CA MET A 1 -42.27 35.78 -6.98
C MET A 1 -41.38 34.67 -7.55
N LYS A 2 -41.62 33.48 -7.08
CA LYS A 2 -41.13 32.15 -7.53
C LYS A 2 -39.66 31.80 -7.31
N THR A 3 -39.47 31.23 -6.18
CA THR A 3 -38.50 30.23 -5.74
C THR A 3 -38.45 29.03 -6.69
N GLY A 4 -37.24 28.63 -7.09
CA GLY A 4 -36.98 27.39 -7.80
C GLY A 4 -35.94 26.57 -7.04
N THR A 5 -36.41 25.68 -6.20
CA THR A 5 -35.62 24.67 -5.48
C THR A 5 -35.16 23.61 -6.48
N LYS A 6 -33.88 23.44 -6.67
CA LYS A 6 -33.29 22.28 -7.39
C LYS A 6 -32.95 21.20 -6.38
N ILE A 7 -33.70 20.12 -6.42
CA ILE A 7 -33.46 18.88 -5.71
C ILE A 7 -32.35 18.13 -6.47
N ALA A 8 -31.21 17.92 -5.84
CA ALA A 8 -30.17 17.02 -6.32
C ALA A 8 -30.54 15.59 -5.87
N ALA A 9 -30.73 14.70 -6.83
CA ALA A 9 -30.98 13.30 -6.58
C ALA A 9 -29.61 12.58 -6.32
N VAL A 10 -29.46 12.08 -5.11
CA VAL A 10 -28.36 11.17 -4.74
C VAL A 10 -28.74 9.78 -5.25
N ILE A 11 -28.01 9.26 -6.21
CA ILE A 11 -28.14 7.86 -6.65
C ILE A 11 -27.22 7.01 -5.77
N ALA A 12 -27.80 6.29 -4.84
CA ALA A 12 -27.12 5.24 -4.08
C ALA A 12 -26.99 4.01 -4.96
N LEU A 13 -25.76 3.63 -5.28
CA LEU A 13 -25.45 2.38 -5.99
C LEU A 13 -25.35 1.24 -4.96
N ALA A 14 -26.39 0.43 -4.87
CA ALA A 14 -26.39 -0.79 -4.07
C ALA A 14 -25.56 -1.87 -4.77
N VAL A 15 -24.49 -2.31 -4.13
CA VAL A 15 -23.73 -3.51 -4.54
C VAL A 15 -24.46 -4.74 -4.02
N CYS A 16 -25.06 -5.50 -4.93
CA CYS A 16 -25.65 -6.80 -4.64
C CYS A 16 -24.56 -7.84 -4.51
N VAL A 17 -24.34 -8.34 -3.28
CA VAL A 17 -23.53 -9.55 -3.04
C VAL A 17 -24.45 -10.75 -3.19
N CYS A 18 -24.27 -11.55 -4.23
CA CYS A 18 -24.95 -12.84 -4.40
C CYS A 18 -24.26 -13.90 -3.53
N THR A 19 -24.93 -14.28 -2.43
CA THR A 19 -24.60 -15.49 -1.70
C THR A 19 -25.32 -16.68 -2.35
N SER A 20 -24.58 -17.59 -3.01
CA SER A 20 -25.08 -18.88 -3.44
C SER A 20 -24.94 -19.90 -2.33
N GLY A 21 -26.08 -20.27 -1.76
CA GLY A 21 -26.21 -21.36 -0.80
C GLY A 21 -26.05 -22.71 -1.45
N ALA A 22 -25.29 -23.56 -0.80
CA ALA A 22 -25.17 -24.98 -1.13
C ALA A 22 -26.37 -25.75 -0.57
N ALA A 23 -27.00 -26.57 -1.40
CA ALA A 23 -27.83 -27.67 -0.93
C ALA A 23 -27.36 -28.94 -1.62
N GLY A 24 -27.09 -29.95 -0.79
CA GLY A 24 -26.47 -31.20 -1.14
C GLY A 24 -27.45 -32.23 -1.68
N CYS A 25 -26.89 -33.37 -1.90
CA CYS A 25 -27.35 -34.74 -1.87
C CYS A 25 -26.93 -35.56 -3.09
N GLY A 26 -26.30 -36.69 -2.79
CA GLY A 26 -26.56 -37.91 -3.47
C GLY A 26 -25.33 -38.69 -3.96
N ASN A 27 -24.93 -39.56 -3.13
CA ASN A 27 -24.23 -40.83 -3.23
C ASN A 27 -24.36 -41.54 -4.57
N GLU A 28 -23.29 -42.09 -5.13
CA GLU A 28 -23.16 -43.52 -5.36
C GLU A 28 -21.79 -43.93 -5.95
N ASN A 29 -21.31 -45.00 -5.38
CA ASN A 29 -20.15 -45.82 -5.62
C ASN A 29 -20.15 -46.42 -7.02
N THR A 30 -18.98 -46.58 -7.69
CA THR A 30 -18.55 -47.88 -8.19
C THR A 30 -17.04 -47.92 -8.44
N ASN A 31 -16.51 -48.99 -7.99
CA ASN A 31 -15.19 -49.55 -7.98
C ASN A 31 -14.84 -50.11 -9.37
N GLU A 32 -13.59 -50.03 -9.81
CA GLU A 32 -12.84 -51.16 -10.43
C GLU A 32 -11.40 -50.72 -10.76
N LYS A 33 -10.52 -51.33 -10.14
CA LYS A 33 -9.31 -52.11 -10.30
C LYS A 33 -8.81 -52.30 -11.75
N ASN A 34 -7.54 -52.05 -11.98
CA ASN A 34 -6.43 -53.00 -12.26
C ASN A 34 -5.30 -52.25 -12.94
N SER A 35 -4.16 -52.31 -12.40
CA SER A 35 -3.05 -53.25 -12.30
C SER A 35 -2.06 -53.13 -13.46
N THR A 36 -0.88 -52.97 -13.02
CA THR A 36 0.38 -53.67 -13.19
C THR A 36 1.46 -53.06 -14.08
N ALA A 37 2.58 -53.00 -13.43
CA ALA A 37 3.95 -53.38 -13.80
C ALA A 37 4.70 -52.39 -14.70
N GLY A 38 5.80 -51.82 -14.31
CA GLY A 38 6.98 -52.42 -13.66
C GLY A 38 8.07 -52.61 -14.70
N THR A 39 9.18 -51.94 -14.56
CA THR A 39 10.48 -52.56 -14.75
C THR A 39 11.61 -51.52 -14.47
N GLN A 40 12.46 -51.89 -13.55
CA GLN A 40 13.80 -51.37 -13.28
C GLN A 40 14.82 -51.82 -14.32
N ALA A 41 15.89 -51.05 -14.51
CA ALA A 41 17.29 -51.49 -14.66
C ALA A 41 18.13 -50.23 -14.91
N SER A 42 18.99 -49.74 -14.07
CA SER A 42 20.26 -50.16 -13.49
C SER A 42 21.41 -50.31 -14.51
N ASN A 43 22.53 -49.69 -14.08
CA ASN A 43 23.94 -49.93 -14.40
C ASN A 43 24.55 -49.17 -15.58
N ALA A 44 25.76 -48.74 -15.58
CA ALA A 44 26.89 -48.69 -14.63
C ALA A 44 28.03 -47.98 -15.36
N ALA A 45 28.93 -47.45 -14.57
CA ALA A 45 30.18 -46.80 -14.87
C ALA A 45 31.06 -47.49 -15.92
N GLU A 46 31.85 -46.68 -16.62
CA GLU A 46 33.26 -47.09 -16.87
C GLU A 46 34.14 -45.84 -17.13
N SER A 47 35.19 -45.81 -16.35
CA SER A 47 36.34 -44.92 -16.41
C SER A 47 37.33 -45.36 -17.46
N THR A 48 37.97 -44.43 -18.18
CA THR A 48 39.31 -44.65 -18.71
C THR A 48 40.13 -43.37 -18.68
N GLU A 49 41.22 -43.42 -17.92
CA GLU A 49 42.38 -42.53 -17.98
C GLU A 49 43.06 -42.67 -19.34
N ASN A 50 43.60 -41.56 -19.90
CA ASN A 50 44.97 -41.63 -20.45
C ASN A 50 45.58 -40.23 -20.66
N THR A 51 46.65 -40.01 -19.88
CA THR A 51 47.99 -39.46 -20.14
C THR A 51 48.21 -38.34 -21.16
N ALA A 52 48.65 -37.23 -20.61
CA ALA A 52 49.74 -36.30 -20.91
C ALA A 52 50.29 -36.14 -22.34
N SER A 53 50.32 -34.90 -22.78
CA SER A 53 51.47 -34.33 -23.49
C SER A 53 51.49 -32.83 -23.30
N SER A 54 52.58 -32.33 -22.77
CA SER A 54 53.01 -30.95 -22.60
C SER A 54 53.25 -30.25 -23.92
N SER A 55 52.70 -29.02 -24.07
CA SER A 55 53.34 -27.99 -24.91
C SER A 55 53.04 -26.64 -24.27
N GLU A 56 54.15 -26.02 -23.79
CA GLU A 56 54.24 -24.65 -23.35
C GLU A 56 53.90 -23.71 -24.55
N THR A 57 52.87 -22.90 -24.34
CA THR A 57 52.70 -21.70 -25.17
C THR A 57 52.46 -20.53 -24.18
N GLN A 58 53.42 -19.63 -24.16
CA GLN A 58 53.32 -18.35 -23.49
C GLN A 58 52.11 -17.60 -23.99
N SER A 59 51.12 -17.38 -23.12
CA SER A 59 50.07 -16.38 -23.32
C SER A 59 50.43 -15.15 -22.52
N THR A 60 50.66 -14.05 -23.27
CA THR A 60 50.66 -12.69 -22.78
C THR A 60 49.35 -12.42 -22.02
N GLU A 61 49.48 -12.14 -20.72
CA GLU A 61 48.43 -11.59 -19.90
C GLU A 61 48.08 -10.15 -20.43
N GLU A 62 46.98 -9.98 -21.08
CA GLU A 62 46.27 -8.68 -21.13
C GLU A 62 45.66 -8.43 -19.79
N PRO A 63 45.79 -7.22 -19.20
CA PRO A 63 45.10 -6.92 -17.97
C PRO A 63 43.59 -6.86 -18.23
N ASP A 64 42.86 -7.81 -17.68
CA ASP A 64 41.41 -7.79 -17.59
C ASP A 64 40.99 -6.61 -16.67
N THR A 65 40.78 -5.44 -17.28
CA THR A 65 40.12 -4.31 -16.65
C THR A 65 38.63 -4.52 -16.78
N THR A 66 38.08 -5.46 -16.03
CA THR A 66 36.72 -5.41 -15.62
C THR A 66 36.60 -4.22 -14.66
N SER A 67 36.19 -3.08 -15.18
CA SER A 67 35.72 -1.98 -14.36
C SER A 67 34.48 -2.50 -13.63
N GLU A 68 34.61 -2.84 -12.35
CA GLU A 68 33.44 -2.92 -11.49
C GLU A 68 32.73 -1.57 -11.61
N ALA A 69 31.53 -1.57 -12.15
CA ALA A 69 30.67 -0.39 -12.13
C ALA A 69 30.51 0.03 -10.67
N GLU A 70 30.93 1.23 -10.33
CA GLU A 70 30.72 1.78 -9.00
C GLU A 70 29.23 1.74 -8.69
N LYS A 71 28.86 1.11 -7.53
CA LYS A 71 27.49 1.07 -7.09
C LYS A 71 26.98 2.50 -6.87
N PRO A 72 25.75 2.81 -7.23
CA PRO A 72 25.18 4.13 -6.99
C PRO A 72 25.17 4.46 -5.49
N VAL A 73 25.39 5.72 -5.16
CA VAL A 73 25.31 6.20 -3.78
C VAL A 73 23.85 6.52 -3.49
N ILE A 74 23.27 5.81 -2.52
CA ILE A 74 21.91 6.07 -2.04
C ILE A 74 21.98 7.26 -1.07
N GLU A 75 21.31 8.35 -1.41
CA GLU A 75 21.21 9.54 -0.57
C GLU A 75 19.76 9.76 -0.16
N PRO A 76 19.50 10.21 1.09
CA PRO A 76 18.15 10.53 1.52
C PRO A 76 17.51 11.59 0.64
N VAL A 77 16.21 11.45 0.38
CA VAL A 77 15.44 12.44 -0.38
C VAL A 77 15.56 13.81 0.28
N SER A 78 15.92 14.83 -0.50
CA SER A 78 15.97 16.21 -0.05
C SER A 78 14.55 16.73 0.20
N ILE A 79 14.23 17.02 1.47
CA ILE A 79 12.94 17.54 1.90
C ILE A 79 13.05 19.06 2.07
N LYS A 80 12.05 19.79 1.58
CA LYS A 80 11.95 21.25 1.77
C LYS A 80 11.76 21.59 3.24
N GLU A 81 12.53 22.53 3.77
CA GLU A 81 12.32 23.04 5.13
C GLU A 81 10.95 23.70 5.25
N ASN A 82 10.26 23.49 6.38
CA ASN A 82 8.89 23.98 6.64
C ASN A 82 7.93 23.60 5.49
N ALA A 83 8.02 22.35 5.02
CA ALA A 83 7.19 21.85 3.94
C ALA A 83 5.70 22.02 4.24
N LYS A 84 4.94 22.44 3.24
CA LYS A 84 3.48 22.42 3.25
C LYS A 84 3.02 21.09 2.71
N VAL A 85 2.30 20.33 3.53
CA VAL A 85 1.90 18.95 3.22
C VAL A 85 0.39 18.83 3.28
N SER A 86 -0.24 18.56 2.13
CA SER A 86 -1.63 18.11 2.08
C SER A 86 -1.71 16.62 2.36
N TYR A 87 -2.77 16.17 3.00
CA TYR A 87 -2.91 14.75 3.32
C TYR A 87 -4.37 14.32 3.42
N LEU A 88 -4.66 13.03 3.25
CA LEU A 88 -6.01 12.50 3.49
C LEU A 88 -6.33 12.57 4.98
N GLY A 89 -7.21 13.54 5.33
CA GLY A 89 -7.66 13.82 6.69
C GLY A 89 -8.74 12.87 7.21
N PRO A 90 -9.40 13.28 8.26
CA PRO A 90 -9.17 14.48 9.06
C PRO A 90 -7.90 14.41 9.89
N ALA A 91 -7.65 15.45 10.73
CA ALA A 91 -6.57 15.41 11.71
C ALA A 91 -6.74 14.24 12.70
N GLY A 92 -5.61 13.68 13.19
CA GLY A 92 -5.58 12.49 14.05
C GLY A 92 -5.67 11.17 13.29
N THR A 93 -5.50 11.17 11.95
CA THR A 93 -5.44 9.95 11.13
C THR A 93 -4.01 9.39 11.06
N TYR A 94 -3.88 8.13 10.65
CA TYR A 94 -2.58 7.53 10.34
C TYR A 94 -1.86 8.23 9.18
N THR A 95 -2.60 8.86 8.26
CA THR A 95 -1.99 9.64 7.19
C THR A 95 -1.28 10.88 7.73
N GLU A 96 -1.85 11.54 8.73
CA GLU A 96 -1.16 12.63 9.45
C GLU A 96 0.09 12.13 10.17
N GLU A 97 0.00 10.98 10.86
CA GLU A 97 1.16 10.37 11.53
C GLU A 97 2.27 10.01 10.52
N ALA A 98 1.90 9.50 9.35
CA ALA A 98 2.85 9.24 8.26
C ALA A 98 3.52 10.53 7.77
N ALA A 99 2.75 11.60 7.58
CA ALA A 99 3.29 12.90 7.20
C ALA A 99 4.29 13.44 8.25
N LYS A 100 3.95 13.39 9.53
CA LYS A 100 4.84 13.80 10.61
C LYS A 100 6.11 12.95 10.70
N LEU A 101 5.99 11.63 10.49
CA LEU A 101 7.15 10.75 10.51
C LEU A 101 8.14 11.08 9.38
N PHE A 102 7.63 11.43 8.19
CA PHE A 102 8.45 11.72 7.03
C PHE A 102 9.05 13.14 7.06
N PHE A 103 8.23 14.15 7.39
CA PHE A 103 8.62 15.57 7.29
C PHE A 103 9.08 16.17 8.62
N GLY A 104 8.86 15.50 9.75
CA GLY A 104 9.06 16.06 11.09
C GLY A 104 7.84 16.84 11.60
N GLU A 105 7.90 17.24 12.88
CA GLU A 105 6.80 17.93 13.56
C GLU A 105 6.61 19.39 13.13
N ASP A 106 7.61 19.99 12.48
CA ASP A 106 7.61 21.40 12.08
C ASP A 106 6.95 21.66 10.71
N CYS A 107 6.44 20.60 10.03
CA CYS A 107 5.75 20.74 8.76
C CYS A 107 4.36 21.37 8.92
N GLU A 108 3.92 22.14 7.91
CA GLU A 108 2.58 22.74 7.85
C GLU A 108 1.61 21.70 7.24
N LEU A 109 0.73 21.12 8.07
CA LEU A 109 -0.20 20.07 7.67
C LEU A 109 -1.58 20.62 7.30
N SER A 110 -2.11 20.18 6.14
CA SER A 110 -3.43 20.56 5.62
C SER A 110 -4.28 19.32 5.33
N PRO A 111 -5.23 18.95 6.22
CA PRO A 111 -6.11 17.80 6.00
C PRO A 111 -7.10 18.06 4.88
N GLN A 112 -7.30 17.06 4.02
CA GLN A 112 -8.23 17.08 2.89
C GLN A 112 -9.29 15.99 3.04
N GLU A 113 -10.45 16.15 2.42
CA GLU A 113 -11.56 15.20 2.53
C GLU A 113 -11.33 13.93 1.70
N THR A 114 -10.62 14.04 0.57
CA THR A 114 -10.35 12.94 -0.35
C THR A 114 -8.88 12.90 -0.79
N VAL A 115 -8.46 11.76 -1.35
CA VAL A 115 -7.14 11.61 -2.00
C VAL A 115 -6.99 12.59 -3.17
N ASP A 116 -8.07 12.77 -3.96
CA ASP A 116 -8.07 13.68 -5.10
C ASP A 116 -7.89 15.15 -4.65
N ASP A 117 -8.53 15.55 -3.53
CA ASP A 117 -8.35 16.89 -2.97
C ASP A 117 -6.92 17.12 -2.47
N ALA A 118 -6.31 16.11 -1.82
CA ALA A 118 -4.92 16.20 -1.38
C ALA A 118 -3.96 16.41 -2.56
N ILE A 119 -4.17 15.69 -3.65
CA ILE A 119 -3.38 15.86 -4.89
C ILE A 119 -3.71 17.20 -5.58
N ALA A 120 -4.97 17.66 -5.51
CA ALA A 120 -5.37 18.95 -6.09
C ALA A 120 -4.65 20.13 -5.40
N GLU A 121 -4.45 20.10 -4.08
CA GLU A 121 -3.66 21.10 -3.35
C GLU A 121 -2.20 21.13 -3.82
N LEU A 122 -1.60 19.95 -4.05
CA LEU A 122 -0.27 19.82 -4.63
C LEU A 122 -0.23 20.41 -6.06
N ASN A 123 -1.20 20.08 -6.90
CA ASN A 123 -1.28 20.57 -8.28
C ASN A 123 -1.50 22.09 -8.36
N ALA A 124 -2.25 22.65 -7.41
CA ALA A 124 -2.49 24.10 -7.31
C ALA A 124 -1.28 24.87 -6.78
N GLY A 125 -0.24 24.18 -6.24
CA GLY A 125 0.91 24.81 -5.58
C GLY A 125 0.60 25.35 -4.20
N ASN A 126 -0.52 24.98 -3.60
CA ASN A 126 -0.88 25.31 -2.21
C ASN A 126 -0.12 24.43 -1.21
N ALA A 127 0.25 23.22 -1.62
CA ALA A 127 1.11 22.30 -0.90
C ALA A 127 2.38 21.98 -1.72
N ASP A 128 3.47 21.69 -1.02
CA ASP A 128 4.74 21.24 -1.61
C ASP A 128 4.72 19.72 -1.84
N TYR A 129 3.99 19.01 -0.97
CA TYR A 129 3.84 17.54 -0.98
C TYR A 129 2.40 17.14 -0.68
N ALA A 130 2.04 15.91 -1.09
CA ALA A 130 0.81 15.26 -0.67
C ALA A 130 1.10 13.89 -0.08
N VAL A 131 0.43 13.51 1.03
CA VAL A 131 0.55 12.17 1.63
C VAL A 131 -0.79 11.45 1.51
N ILE A 132 -0.76 10.27 0.91
CA ILE A 132 -1.95 9.47 0.64
C ILE A 132 -1.75 8.01 1.05
N PRO A 133 -2.79 7.32 1.57
CA PRO A 133 -2.69 5.90 1.87
C PRO A 133 -2.64 5.10 0.57
N GLN A 134 -1.73 4.11 0.51
CA GLN A 134 -1.53 3.27 -0.65
C GLN A 134 -2.12 1.87 -0.45
N GLU A 135 -1.67 1.16 0.58
CA GLU A 135 -2.07 -0.22 0.85
C GLU A 135 -2.12 -0.49 2.35
N ASN A 136 -3.02 -1.38 2.74
CA ASN A 136 -3.10 -1.92 4.09
C ASN A 136 -2.99 -3.45 4.03
N THR A 137 -2.18 -4.06 4.89
CA THR A 137 -1.91 -5.51 4.88
C THR A 137 -3.16 -6.38 5.03
N ILE A 138 -4.23 -5.86 5.62
CA ILE A 138 -5.51 -6.59 5.81
C ILE A 138 -6.53 -6.20 4.74
N GLY A 139 -6.60 -4.91 4.41
CA GLY A 139 -7.58 -4.36 3.46
C GLY A 139 -7.14 -4.40 2.00
N GLY A 140 -5.85 -4.63 1.74
CA GLY A 140 -5.27 -4.56 0.40
C GLY A 140 -5.10 -3.12 -0.11
N ALA A 141 -4.94 -2.98 -1.42
CA ALA A 141 -4.76 -1.68 -2.07
C ALA A 141 -5.95 -0.73 -1.85
N VAL A 142 -5.64 0.52 -1.55
CA VAL A 142 -6.63 1.60 -1.48
C VAL A 142 -6.95 2.04 -2.91
N THR A 143 -8.02 1.52 -3.50
CA THR A 143 -8.33 1.70 -4.93
C THR A 143 -8.35 3.15 -5.42
N ASN A 144 -8.73 4.08 -4.55
CA ASN A 144 -8.80 5.50 -4.90
C ASN A 144 -7.42 6.09 -5.23
N TYR A 145 -6.32 5.64 -4.58
CA TYR A 145 -4.99 6.18 -4.88
C TYR A 145 -4.50 5.72 -6.25
N VAL A 146 -4.78 4.46 -6.62
CA VAL A 146 -4.36 3.92 -7.92
C VAL A 146 -4.98 4.74 -9.06
N ASP A 147 -6.30 4.99 -8.97
CA ASP A 147 -7.01 5.81 -9.96
C ASP A 147 -6.48 7.26 -9.97
N ALA A 148 -6.24 7.84 -8.79
CA ALA A 148 -5.72 9.19 -8.64
C ALA A 148 -4.32 9.35 -9.26
N LEU A 149 -3.39 8.41 -9.03
CA LEU A 149 -2.04 8.45 -9.61
C LEU A 149 -2.02 8.23 -11.12
N ILE A 150 -2.85 7.31 -11.64
CA ILE A 150 -2.97 7.07 -13.08
C ILE A 150 -3.43 8.34 -13.80
N ALA A 151 -4.30 9.13 -13.17
CA ALA A 151 -4.83 10.36 -13.75
C ALA A 151 -3.83 11.54 -13.78
N GLN A 152 -2.71 11.45 -13.07
CA GLN A 152 -1.70 12.52 -13.00
C GLN A 152 -0.61 12.34 -14.05
N GLU A 153 -0.15 13.45 -14.65
CA GLU A 153 0.99 13.46 -15.58
C GLU A 153 2.28 13.97 -14.91
N ASP A 154 2.16 14.96 -14.02
CA ASP A 154 3.26 15.70 -13.41
C ASP A 154 3.32 15.52 -11.88
N VAL A 155 2.90 14.39 -11.37
CA VAL A 155 3.02 14.04 -9.95
C VAL A 155 3.90 12.81 -9.83
N PHE A 156 4.86 12.88 -8.91
CA PHE A 156 5.86 11.83 -8.70
C PHE A 156 5.79 11.30 -7.27
N VAL A 157 6.03 10.00 -7.11
CA VAL A 157 6.27 9.38 -5.81
C VAL A 157 7.71 9.66 -5.39
N THR A 158 7.90 10.32 -4.25
CA THR A 158 9.21 10.75 -3.74
C THR A 158 9.51 10.18 -2.37
N GLY A 159 8.62 9.38 -1.80
CA GLY A 159 8.80 8.70 -0.53
C GLY A 159 7.69 7.71 -0.26
N GLU A 160 7.98 6.75 0.60
CA GLU A 160 7.01 5.84 1.17
C GLU A 160 7.17 5.79 2.69
N VAL A 161 6.05 5.75 3.39
CA VAL A 161 6.01 5.56 4.84
C VAL A 161 5.23 4.31 5.18
N VAL A 162 5.80 3.45 6.02
CA VAL A 162 5.14 2.25 6.52
C VAL A 162 4.88 2.39 8.02
N LEU A 163 3.60 2.41 8.39
CA LEU A 163 3.18 2.48 9.79
C LEU A 163 2.53 1.18 10.26
N PRO A 164 2.88 0.70 11.46
CA PRO A 164 2.07 -0.30 12.14
C PRO A 164 0.73 0.33 12.54
N ILE A 165 -0.37 -0.39 12.31
CA ILE A 165 -1.71 0.08 12.66
C ILE A 165 -2.11 -0.50 14.01
N SER A 166 -2.06 0.32 15.04
CA SER A 166 -2.46 0.00 16.39
C SER A 166 -3.79 0.68 16.73
N GLN A 167 -4.83 -0.12 16.91
CA GLN A 167 -6.14 0.39 17.30
C GLN A 167 -6.20 0.58 18.81
N THR A 168 -6.64 1.76 19.25
CA THR A 168 -6.73 2.15 20.64
C THR A 168 -8.17 2.49 21.00
N LEU A 169 -8.70 1.91 22.06
CA LEU A 169 -9.98 2.30 22.63
C LEU A 169 -9.77 3.52 23.53
N MET A 170 -10.52 4.57 23.30
CA MET A 170 -10.43 5.82 24.04
C MET A 170 -11.80 6.37 24.40
N GLY A 171 -11.89 7.04 25.53
CA GLY A 171 -13.14 7.64 26.04
C GLY A 171 -12.91 9.00 26.65
N VAL A 172 -13.97 9.66 27.07
CA VAL A 172 -13.86 10.92 27.78
C VAL A 172 -13.16 10.74 29.12
N LYS A 173 -12.55 11.78 29.62
CA LYS A 173 -11.77 11.77 30.86
C LYS A 173 -12.51 11.14 32.04
N GLY A 174 -11.88 10.17 32.67
CA GLY A 174 -12.41 9.42 33.82
C GLY A 174 -13.53 8.43 33.45
N ALA A 175 -13.68 8.06 32.17
CA ALA A 175 -14.47 6.89 31.78
C ALA A 175 -13.68 5.59 32.08
N THR A 176 -14.38 4.50 32.31
CA THR A 176 -13.82 3.17 32.52
C THR A 176 -14.46 2.18 31.54
N LEU A 177 -13.88 1.00 31.36
CA LEU A 177 -14.47 -0.04 30.48
C LEU A 177 -15.89 -0.40 30.89
N ASP A 178 -16.20 -0.40 32.21
CA ASP A 178 -17.52 -0.72 32.74
C ASP A 178 -18.61 0.31 32.39
N ASP A 179 -18.20 1.54 32.10
CA ASP A 179 -19.13 2.61 31.69
C ASP A 179 -19.56 2.45 30.22
N ILE A 180 -18.74 1.77 29.37
CA ILE A 180 -18.90 1.78 27.91
C ILE A 180 -20.10 0.92 27.48
N LYS A 181 -21.02 1.56 26.76
CA LYS A 181 -22.19 0.94 26.14
C LYS A 181 -22.19 1.06 24.62
N THR A 182 -21.43 2.01 24.07
CA THR A 182 -21.33 2.24 22.63
C THR A 182 -19.89 2.44 22.23
N VAL A 183 -19.44 1.69 21.22
CA VAL A 183 -18.11 1.81 20.63
C VAL A 183 -18.25 2.36 19.22
N CYS A 184 -17.66 3.52 18.96
CA CYS A 184 -17.67 4.21 17.68
C CYS A 184 -16.36 3.98 16.93
N SER A 185 -16.40 3.69 15.63
CA SER A 185 -15.25 3.66 14.74
C SER A 185 -15.67 3.64 13.27
N HIS A 186 -14.72 3.70 12.35
CA HIS A 186 -14.95 3.32 10.96
C HIS A 186 -15.26 1.82 10.86
N ALA A 187 -16.02 1.40 9.85
CA ALA A 187 -16.42 -0.01 9.64
C ALA A 187 -15.23 -0.99 9.76
N GLN A 188 -14.08 -0.64 9.19
CA GLN A 188 -12.87 -1.47 9.27
C GLN A 188 -12.33 -1.57 10.70
N GLY A 189 -12.30 -0.47 11.47
CA GLY A 189 -11.89 -0.47 12.88
C GLY A 189 -12.82 -1.32 13.76
N ILE A 190 -14.13 -1.26 13.49
CA ILE A 190 -15.13 -2.12 14.13
C ILE A 190 -14.84 -3.59 13.84
N ALA A 191 -14.63 -3.96 12.57
CA ALA A 191 -14.34 -5.33 12.17
C ALA A 191 -13.02 -5.84 12.78
N GLN A 192 -11.97 -5.04 12.74
CA GLN A 192 -10.64 -5.40 13.25
C GLN A 192 -10.60 -5.54 14.79
N SER A 193 -11.52 -4.94 15.50
CA SER A 193 -11.61 -5.00 16.98
C SER A 193 -12.67 -5.98 17.49
N GLU A 194 -13.35 -6.71 16.63
CA GLU A 194 -14.49 -7.57 17.00
C GLU A 194 -14.14 -8.58 18.09
N LYS A 195 -13.02 -9.29 17.95
CA LYS A 195 -12.58 -10.28 18.94
C LYS A 195 -12.35 -9.65 20.31
N TRP A 196 -11.57 -8.57 20.36
CA TRP A 196 -11.27 -7.88 21.61
C TRP A 196 -12.54 -7.32 22.28
N ARG A 197 -13.44 -6.70 21.47
CA ARG A 197 -14.71 -6.17 21.98
C ARG A 197 -15.63 -7.25 22.52
N SER A 198 -15.75 -8.38 21.84
CA SER A 198 -16.59 -9.50 22.33
C SER A 198 -16.11 -10.08 23.66
N GLU A 199 -14.81 -10.03 23.94
CA GLU A 199 -14.20 -10.52 25.17
C GLU A 199 -14.27 -9.49 26.32
N ASN A 200 -14.15 -8.18 26.02
CA ASN A 200 -14.01 -7.12 27.02
C ASN A 200 -15.22 -6.19 27.16
N LEU A 201 -16.05 -6.09 26.13
CA LEU A 201 -17.24 -5.22 26.05
C LEU A 201 -18.41 -5.97 25.38
N PRO A 202 -18.82 -7.17 25.90
CA PRO A 202 -19.77 -8.03 25.20
C PRO A 202 -21.15 -7.40 25.01
N ASP A 203 -21.55 -6.47 25.90
CA ASP A 203 -22.86 -5.81 25.89
C ASP A 203 -22.86 -4.47 25.14
N ALA A 204 -21.68 -4.01 24.67
CA ALA A 204 -21.57 -2.74 23.97
C ALA A 204 -22.02 -2.87 22.50
N VAL A 205 -22.83 -1.91 22.05
CA VAL A 205 -23.21 -1.79 20.65
C VAL A 205 -22.15 -1.00 19.85
N THR A 206 -22.12 -1.17 18.54
CA THR A 206 -21.23 -0.42 17.67
C THR A 206 -21.97 0.67 16.90
N GLU A 207 -21.31 1.80 16.68
CA GLU A 207 -21.81 2.91 15.88
C GLU A 207 -20.73 3.31 14.84
N GLU A 208 -21.05 3.18 13.56
CA GLU A 208 -20.13 3.46 12.47
C GLU A 208 -20.01 4.97 12.23
N LYS A 209 -18.78 5.41 11.90
CA LYS A 209 -18.42 6.78 11.52
C LYS A 209 -17.58 6.77 10.24
N ASP A 210 -17.50 7.91 9.58
CA ASP A 210 -16.81 8.09 8.30
C ASP A 210 -15.28 7.80 8.38
N SER A 211 -14.69 8.01 9.55
CA SER A 211 -13.30 7.64 9.84
C SER A 211 -13.12 7.30 11.32
N THR A 212 -11.99 6.64 11.65
CA THR A 212 -11.61 6.37 13.07
C THR A 212 -11.38 7.68 13.84
N ALA A 213 -10.77 8.70 13.21
CA ALA A 213 -10.58 10.01 13.81
C ALA A 213 -11.91 10.77 13.99
N ALA A 214 -12.85 10.67 13.04
CA ALA A 214 -14.19 11.22 13.18
C ALA A 214 -14.95 10.57 14.36
N ALA A 215 -14.73 9.29 14.63
CA ALA A 215 -15.27 8.62 15.80
C ALA A 215 -14.72 9.19 17.11
N ALA A 216 -13.40 9.45 17.18
CA ALA A 216 -12.78 10.08 18.33
C ALA A 216 -13.33 11.51 18.58
N GLY A 217 -13.41 12.32 17.53
CA GLY A 217 -14.01 13.66 17.58
C GLY A 217 -15.47 13.63 18.08
N PHE A 218 -16.27 12.69 17.55
CA PHE A 218 -17.66 12.50 17.99
C PHE A 218 -17.78 12.15 19.48
N VAL A 219 -16.94 11.25 19.99
CA VAL A 219 -16.94 10.87 21.41
C VAL A 219 -16.53 12.06 22.30
N ALA A 220 -15.53 12.82 21.88
CA ALA A 220 -15.09 14.02 22.58
C ALA A 220 -16.20 15.08 22.66
N GLU A 221 -16.86 15.38 21.53
CA GLU A 221 -17.95 16.36 21.46
C GLU A 221 -19.16 15.93 22.32
N LYS A 222 -19.49 14.62 22.28
CA LYS A 222 -20.62 14.06 23.04
C LYS A 222 -20.40 14.16 24.54
N GLY A 223 -19.18 14.03 25.02
CA GLY A 223 -18.84 14.19 26.44
C GLY A 223 -19.47 13.17 27.39
N ASP A 224 -19.96 12.03 26.86
CA ASP A 224 -20.68 10.99 27.60
C ASP A 224 -19.77 9.78 27.83
N LYS A 225 -19.59 9.41 29.12
CA LYS A 225 -18.74 8.27 29.53
C LYS A 225 -19.18 6.92 28.99
N SER A 226 -20.43 6.80 28.54
CA SER A 226 -20.92 5.54 27.95
C SER A 226 -20.48 5.33 26.49
N TYR A 227 -19.77 6.29 25.92
CA TYR A 227 -19.23 6.21 24.56
C TYR A 227 -17.71 6.11 24.58
N ALA A 228 -17.19 5.21 23.74
CA ALA A 228 -15.77 5.11 23.45
C ALA A 228 -15.54 5.09 21.93
N ALA A 229 -14.39 5.55 21.50
CA ALA A 229 -13.93 5.46 20.12
C ALA A 229 -12.79 4.45 19.98
N ILE A 230 -12.73 3.75 18.85
CA ILE A 230 -11.53 3.03 18.42
C ILE A 230 -10.90 3.81 17.29
N ALA A 231 -9.67 4.28 17.53
CA ALA A 231 -8.92 5.12 16.59
C ALA A 231 -7.39 4.93 16.75
N ALA A 232 -6.63 5.67 15.94
CA ALA A 232 -5.17 5.78 16.10
C ALA A 232 -4.81 6.36 17.48
N PRO A 233 -3.70 5.93 18.11
CA PRO A 233 -3.29 6.40 19.44
C PRO A 233 -3.23 7.93 19.55
N GLY A 234 -2.71 8.63 18.53
CA GLY A 234 -2.59 10.09 18.49
C GLY A 234 -3.93 10.85 18.55
N ALA A 235 -5.03 10.19 18.19
CA ALA A 235 -6.36 10.81 18.29
C ALA A 235 -6.78 11.08 19.74
N ALA A 236 -6.28 10.33 20.72
CA ALA A 236 -6.61 10.55 22.12
C ALA A 236 -6.10 11.93 22.60
N GLU A 237 -4.86 12.28 22.30
CA GLU A 237 -4.28 13.58 22.66
C GLU A 237 -4.97 14.71 21.89
N LEU A 238 -5.16 14.55 20.57
CA LEU A 238 -5.76 15.56 19.70
C LEU A 238 -7.17 15.97 20.17
N TYR A 239 -7.99 15.00 20.57
CA TYR A 239 -9.39 15.23 20.97
C TYR A 239 -9.57 15.31 22.50
N GLY A 240 -8.48 15.27 23.29
CA GLY A 240 -8.54 15.36 24.77
C GLY A 240 -9.24 14.16 25.42
N LEU A 241 -9.15 12.98 24.80
CA LEU A 241 -9.67 11.73 25.31
C LEU A 241 -8.61 10.99 26.14
N GLU A 242 -9.04 10.04 26.97
CA GLU A 242 -8.17 9.12 27.70
C GLU A 242 -8.16 7.74 27.04
N VAL A 243 -6.98 7.13 26.95
CA VAL A 243 -6.80 5.76 26.47
C VAL A 243 -7.37 4.80 27.52
N LEU A 244 -8.33 3.98 27.14
CA LEU A 244 -8.96 2.94 27.98
C LEU A 244 -8.33 1.57 27.74
N ALA A 245 -7.92 1.27 26.51
CA ALA A 245 -7.18 0.06 26.15
C ALA A 245 -6.38 0.28 24.86
N GLU A 246 -5.19 -0.28 24.82
CA GLU A 246 -4.32 -0.29 23.67
C GLU A 246 -4.39 -1.63 22.93
N ASN A 247 -3.99 -1.65 21.65
CA ASN A 247 -3.85 -2.86 20.85
C ASN A 247 -5.13 -3.72 20.80
N VAL A 248 -6.27 -3.06 20.58
CA VAL A 248 -7.57 -3.72 20.52
C VAL A 248 -7.86 -4.39 19.16
N GLN A 249 -6.92 -4.32 18.21
CA GLN A 249 -7.02 -4.96 16.90
C GLN A 249 -6.76 -6.47 16.95
N ILE A 250 -7.28 -7.18 15.95
CA ILE A 250 -7.16 -8.64 15.83
C ILE A 250 -5.75 -9.14 15.50
N SER A 251 -4.93 -8.30 14.85
CA SER A 251 -3.58 -8.65 14.41
C SER A 251 -2.59 -7.51 14.65
N MET A 252 -1.43 -7.85 15.16
CA MET A 252 -0.29 -6.92 15.31
C MET A 252 0.51 -6.75 13.99
N GLU A 253 0.24 -7.60 12.99
CA GLU A 253 0.89 -7.54 11.68
C GLU A 253 0.21 -6.54 10.72
N ASN A 254 -0.77 -5.78 11.22
CA ASN A 254 -1.46 -4.78 10.42
C ASN A 254 -0.56 -3.56 10.20
N LYS A 255 -0.23 -3.30 8.94
CA LYS A 255 0.54 -2.14 8.52
C LYS A 255 -0.19 -1.42 7.39
N THR A 256 0.04 -0.14 7.28
CA THR A 256 -0.41 0.67 6.14
C THR A 256 0.80 1.35 5.52
N ARG A 257 0.86 1.33 4.22
CA ARG A 257 1.82 2.04 3.37
C ARG A 257 1.19 3.34 2.90
N PHE A 258 1.99 4.40 2.88
CA PHE A 258 1.57 5.74 2.44
C PHE A 258 2.59 6.26 1.44
N TYR A 259 2.12 6.77 0.31
CA TYR A 259 2.99 7.49 -0.63
C TYR A 259 3.11 8.95 -0.25
N VAL A 260 4.32 9.46 -0.42
CA VAL A 260 4.65 10.89 -0.41
C VAL A 260 4.79 11.33 -1.86
N LEU A 261 3.99 12.30 -2.26
CA LEU A 261 3.91 12.80 -3.63
C LEU A 261 4.47 14.21 -3.71
N SER A 262 5.13 14.51 -4.84
CA SER A 262 5.60 15.87 -5.15
C SER A 262 5.48 16.19 -6.64
N LYS A 263 5.73 17.46 -7.02
CA LYS A 263 5.81 17.91 -8.43
C LYS A 263 7.21 17.71 -9.03
N THR A 264 8.17 17.30 -8.22
CA THR A 264 9.54 17.05 -8.63
C THR A 264 9.93 15.62 -8.30
N LYS A 265 10.70 14.98 -9.19
CA LYS A 265 11.28 13.67 -8.92
C LYS A 265 12.31 13.78 -7.80
N ALA A 266 12.45 12.73 -7.00
CA ALA A 266 13.58 12.60 -6.10
C ALA A 266 14.88 12.55 -6.92
N GLU A 267 15.93 13.21 -6.42
CA GLU A 267 17.26 13.20 -7.03
C GLU A 267 18.11 12.10 -6.38
N GLY A 268 19.02 11.51 -7.15
CA GLY A 268 19.90 10.45 -6.66
C GLY A 268 19.36 9.05 -6.92
N ALA A 269 20.10 8.04 -6.44
CA ALA A 269 19.70 6.64 -6.49
C ALA A 269 18.91 6.29 -5.22
N HIS A 270 17.83 5.55 -5.40
CA HIS A 270 16.96 5.06 -4.34
C HIS A 270 16.68 3.58 -4.53
N THR A 271 16.24 2.90 -3.49
CA THR A 271 16.05 1.44 -3.53
C THR A 271 14.73 1.01 -4.14
N ASN A 272 13.75 1.90 -4.28
CA ASN A 272 12.43 1.59 -4.79
C ASN A 272 12.03 2.53 -5.92
N ALA A 273 11.24 2.02 -6.88
CA ALA A 273 10.64 2.85 -7.91
C ALA A 273 9.22 2.41 -8.25
N VAL A 274 8.46 3.33 -8.83
CA VAL A 274 7.09 3.10 -9.31
C VAL A 274 6.96 3.53 -10.74
N PHE A 275 6.28 2.68 -11.52
CA PHE A 275 5.87 2.95 -12.89
C PHE A 275 4.36 2.84 -13.03
N THR A 276 3.79 3.57 -13.96
CA THR A 276 2.48 3.23 -14.52
C THR A 276 2.67 2.55 -15.86
N ALA A 277 1.79 1.62 -16.18
CA ALA A 277 1.76 1.01 -17.50
C ALA A 277 0.31 0.88 -17.99
N LYS A 278 0.12 0.94 -19.30
CA LYS A 278 -1.16 0.72 -19.95
C LYS A 278 -1.00 -0.35 -21.01
N CYS A 279 -1.58 -1.53 -20.77
CA CYS A 279 -1.56 -2.61 -21.74
C CYS A 279 -2.76 -3.55 -21.60
N PRO A 280 -3.07 -4.35 -22.64
CA PRO A 280 -4.00 -5.45 -22.53
C PRO A 280 -3.51 -6.51 -21.54
N ALA A 281 -4.45 -7.19 -20.84
CA ALA A 281 -4.12 -8.20 -19.84
C ALA A 281 -3.21 -9.34 -20.37
N ASN A 282 -3.33 -9.68 -21.65
CA ASN A 282 -2.50 -10.72 -22.28
C ASN A 282 -1.09 -10.24 -22.67
N LYS A 283 -0.74 -8.99 -22.31
CA LYS A 283 0.58 -8.40 -22.53
C LYS A 283 1.31 -8.05 -21.22
N VAL A 284 0.67 -8.27 -20.08
CA VAL A 284 1.29 -7.99 -18.78
C VAL A 284 2.51 -8.88 -18.52
N ASP A 285 2.50 -10.12 -19.03
CA ASP A 285 3.66 -11.01 -18.89
C ASP A 285 4.90 -10.47 -19.63
N ASP A 286 4.71 -9.93 -20.85
CA ASP A 286 5.79 -9.30 -21.62
C ASP A 286 6.36 -8.10 -20.84
N LEU A 287 5.49 -7.27 -20.28
CA LEU A 287 5.88 -6.10 -19.46
C LEU A 287 6.69 -6.49 -18.20
N ILE A 288 6.29 -7.56 -17.50
CA ILE A 288 7.03 -8.06 -16.33
C ILE A 288 8.42 -8.56 -16.73
N VAL A 289 8.53 -9.22 -17.89
CA VAL A 289 9.83 -9.67 -18.43
C VAL A 289 10.71 -8.46 -18.75
N ASP A 290 10.20 -7.43 -19.41
CA ASP A 290 10.95 -6.21 -19.75
C ASP A 290 11.49 -5.52 -18.49
N ILE A 291 10.69 -5.45 -17.42
CA ILE A 291 11.10 -4.90 -16.11
C ILE A 291 12.21 -5.77 -15.50
N HIS A 292 12.04 -7.08 -15.49
CA HIS A 292 13.05 -7.99 -14.97
C HIS A 292 14.37 -7.92 -15.77
N ASP A 293 14.28 -7.83 -17.10
CA ASP A 293 15.46 -7.72 -17.98
C ASP A 293 16.21 -6.40 -17.80
N SER A 294 15.55 -5.36 -17.25
CA SER A 294 16.22 -4.12 -16.83
C SER A 294 16.99 -4.25 -15.50
N GLY A 295 16.94 -5.42 -14.85
CA GLY A 295 17.61 -5.70 -13.57
C GLY A 295 16.84 -5.25 -12.34
N LEU A 296 15.55 -4.95 -12.47
CA LEU A 296 14.66 -4.56 -11.38
C LEU A 296 13.84 -5.75 -10.87
N GLU A 297 13.62 -5.82 -9.56
CA GLU A 297 12.78 -6.83 -8.93
C GLU A 297 11.36 -6.30 -8.74
N LEU A 298 10.36 -7.04 -9.23
CA LEU A 298 8.94 -6.69 -9.06
C LEU A 298 8.50 -6.95 -7.61
N THR A 299 8.01 -5.92 -6.92
CA THR A 299 7.50 -6.02 -5.54
C THR A 299 5.98 -6.01 -5.47
N ALA A 300 5.30 -5.22 -6.34
CA ALA A 300 3.85 -5.21 -6.42
C ALA A 300 3.35 -4.79 -7.80
N ILE A 301 2.13 -5.24 -8.13
CA ILE A 301 1.40 -4.82 -9.32
C ILE A 301 -0.08 -4.63 -9.00
N HIS A 302 -0.61 -3.45 -9.27
CA HIS A 302 -2.01 -3.11 -9.07
C HIS A 302 -2.68 -2.82 -10.40
N ALA A 303 -3.72 -3.56 -10.75
CA ALA A 303 -4.42 -3.45 -12.02
C ALA A 303 -5.75 -2.71 -11.86
N ARG A 304 -6.01 -1.74 -12.74
CA ARG A 304 -7.30 -1.03 -12.84
C ARG A 304 -7.84 -1.09 -14.27
N PRO A 305 -9.12 -1.46 -14.48
CA PRO A 305 -9.71 -1.41 -15.81
C PRO A 305 -9.56 -0.02 -16.42
N GLU A 306 -9.09 0.07 -17.64
CA GLU A 306 -8.91 1.35 -18.35
C GLU A 306 -10.25 2.02 -18.73
N GLY A 307 -11.33 1.23 -18.84
CA GLY A 307 -12.66 1.73 -19.14
C GLY A 307 -13.02 1.82 -20.64
N SER A 308 -12.07 1.63 -21.55
CA SER A 308 -12.33 1.68 -23.00
C SER A 308 -12.93 0.38 -23.55
N TYR A 309 -12.38 -0.79 -23.13
CA TYR A 309 -12.88 -2.11 -23.49
C TYR A 309 -12.44 -3.15 -22.47
N LEU A 310 -13.12 -4.30 -22.46
CA LEU A 310 -12.77 -5.42 -21.58
C LEU A 310 -11.40 -6.00 -21.93
N GLY A 311 -10.55 -6.15 -20.93
CA GLY A 311 -9.21 -6.73 -21.09
C GLY A 311 -8.10 -5.68 -21.28
N SER A 312 -8.41 -4.38 -21.25
CA SER A 312 -7.43 -3.29 -21.18
C SER A 312 -7.32 -2.75 -19.75
N TYR A 313 -6.09 -2.60 -19.27
CA TYR A 313 -5.83 -2.18 -17.90
C TYR A 313 -4.74 -1.11 -17.84
N ASN A 314 -4.87 -0.25 -16.85
CA ASN A 314 -3.79 0.53 -16.30
C ASN A 314 -3.18 -0.24 -15.11
N TYR A 315 -1.88 -0.17 -14.96
CA TYR A 315 -1.15 -0.82 -13.87
C TYR A 315 -0.33 0.22 -13.11
N ILE A 316 -0.24 0.07 -11.80
CA ILE A 316 0.83 0.61 -10.97
C ILE A 316 1.79 -0.56 -10.72
N ILE A 317 3.05 -0.37 -11.00
CA ILE A 317 4.10 -1.39 -10.91
C ILE A 317 5.16 -0.87 -9.96
N GLU A 318 5.39 -1.60 -8.88
CA GLU A 318 6.39 -1.29 -7.88
C GLU A 318 7.58 -2.24 -8.05
N VAL A 319 8.76 -1.68 -8.00
CA VAL A 319 10.00 -2.43 -8.17
C VAL A 319 11.04 -2.02 -7.14
N GLU A 320 12.02 -2.89 -6.90
CA GLU A 320 13.14 -2.61 -6.02
C GLU A 320 14.48 -3.06 -6.62
N ASP A 321 15.55 -2.41 -6.16
CA ASP A 321 16.93 -2.86 -6.27
C ASP A 321 17.66 -2.44 -4.99
N ALA A 322 18.12 -3.41 -4.21
CA ALA A 322 18.78 -3.18 -2.94
C ALA A 322 20.12 -2.44 -3.07
N ASP A 323 20.74 -2.50 -4.23
CA ASP A 323 21.99 -1.80 -4.54
C ASP A 323 21.76 -0.35 -5.03
N GLY A 324 20.50 0.04 -5.22
CA GLY A 324 20.07 1.34 -5.71
C GLY A 324 19.76 1.34 -7.22
N ILE A 325 18.59 1.84 -7.53
CA ILE A 325 18.06 1.92 -8.91
C ILE A 325 18.79 3.02 -9.68
N THR A 326 19.35 2.66 -10.82
CA THR A 326 20.09 3.56 -11.71
C THR A 326 19.20 4.20 -12.77
N GLU A 327 19.63 5.34 -13.33
CA GLU A 327 18.95 5.95 -14.49
C GLU A 327 18.93 5.02 -15.71
N GLU A 328 19.91 4.15 -15.89
CA GLU A 328 19.94 3.18 -16.99
C GLU A 328 18.83 2.15 -16.84
N GLN A 329 18.61 1.62 -15.64
CA GLN A 329 17.51 0.70 -15.34
C GLN A 329 16.15 1.37 -15.53
N ILE A 330 15.97 2.60 -15.04
CA ILE A 330 14.74 3.38 -15.24
C ILE A 330 14.45 3.59 -16.72
N ASN A 331 15.45 4.04 -17.48
CA ASN A 331 15.30 4.30 -18.91
C ASN A 331 15.02 3.01 -19.68
N SER A 332 15.63 1.89 -19.28
CA SER A 332 15.39 0.58 -19.91
C SER A 332 13.96 0.09 -19.66
N ALA A 333 13.41 0.31 -18.47
CA ALA A 333 12.03 -0.06 -18.14
C ALA A 333 10.99 0.88 -18.79
N ASP A 334 11.30 2.17 -18.94
CA ASP A 334 10.39 3.21 -19.50
C ASP A 334 10.28 3.16 -21.04
N VAL A 335 11.10 2.34 -21.74
CA VAL A 335 11.08 2.21 -23.21
C VAL A 335 9.86 1.45 -23.71
N ALA A 336 9.25 0.59 -22.89
CA ALA A 336 8.08 -0.18 -23.27
C ALA A 336 6.88 0.74 -23.55
N GLU A 337 6.17 0.50 -24.67
CA GLU A 337 5.03 1.32 -25.08
C GLU A 337 3.95 1.35 -23.99
N GLY A 338 3.61 2.54 -23.52
CA GLY A 338 2.60 2.76 -22.47
C GLY A 338 3.12 2.68 -21.06
N VAL A 339 4.42 2.50 -20.83
CA VAL A 339 5.07 2.60 -19.52
C VAL A 339 5.44 4.05 -19.24
N ARG A 340 5.32 4.49 -17.99
CA ARG A 340 5.74 5.81 -17.53
C ARG A 340 6.31 5.73 -16.12
N PHE A 341 7.50 6.25 -15.94
CA PHE A 341 8.13 6.37 -14.63
C PHE A 341 7.41 7.39 -13.74
N LEU A 342 7.01 6.95 -12.52
CA LEU A 342 6.35 7.78 -11.52
C LEU A 342 7.26 8.32 -10.43
N GLY A 343 8.45 7.75 -10.26
CA GLY A 343 9.41 8.22 -9.28
C GLY A 343 10.18 7.09 -8.61
N CYS A 344 11.28 7.46 -7.94
CA CYS A 344 12.06 6.58 -7.08
C CYS A 344 12.12 7.16 -5.66
N PHE A 345 12.32 6.28 -4.67
CA PHE A 345 12.26 6.66 -3.26
C PHE A 345 12.86 5.58 -2.36
N ASP A 346 13.08 5.96 -1.10
CA ASP A 346 13.37 5.03 -0.02
C ASP A 346 12.16 4.91 0.92
N VAL A 347 12.10 3.77 1.64
CA VAL A 347 11.00 3.47 2.57
C VAL A 347 11.37 3.93 3.97
N THR A 348 10.55 4.82 4.54
CA THR A 348 10.62 5.23 5.95
C THR A 348 9.71 4.33 6.78
N GLN A 349 10.25 3.71 7.84
CA GLN A 349 9.49 2.81 8.72
C GLN A 349 9.56 3.29 10.17
N LYS A 350 8.44 3.08 10.90
CA LYS A 350 8.35 3.30 12.35
C LYS A 350 8.62 2.02 13.10
#